data_3ec5feaf97b6986e63b59e9ee1d43948
#
_entry.id   3ec5feaf97b6986e63b59e9ee1d43948
#
_cell.length_a   1.000
_cell.length_b   1.000
_cell.length_c   1.000
_cell.angle_alpha   90.00
_cell.angle_beta   90.00
_cell.angle_gamma   90.00
#
_symmetry.space_group_name_H-M   'P 1'
#
loop_
_entity.id
_entity.type
_entity.pdbx_description
1 polymer ?
#
loop_
_entity_poly.entity_id
_entity_poly.type
_entity_poly.pdbx_seq_one_letter_code
_entity_poly.pdbx_strand_id
1 'polypeptide(L)'
;MAQKPLPPSSDVLLGPVSGKSVLYLATADAPKEIDEALKKAATENKRVLLIFGANWCYDCHVLDHALHDGDAGKIVSEKFLLVHVDIGEGAKNGELISRYKIPLDKGVPAVAVLDANGKLLYSSGEGEFEAARKMMKKDLVVFLRRWQVESGTTR
;
A
#
# COMPACT_ATOMS: atom_id res chain seq x y z
N MET A 1 14.71 -39.64 -4.18
CA MET A 1 13.76 -38.96 -5.05
C MET A 1 14.02 -37.46 -4.98
N ALA A 2 14.28 -36.83 -6.09
CA ALA A 2 14.54 -35.42 -6.11
C ALA A 2 13.24 -34.65 -5.87
N GLN A 3 13.27 -33.65 -4.99
CA GLN A 3 12.12 -32.79 -4.78
C GLN A 3 12.04 -31.80 -5.91
N LYS A 4 10.82 -31.45 -6.30
CA LYS A 4 10.58 -30.41 -7.26
C LYS A 4 11.05 -29.06 -6.68
N PRO A 5 11.82 -28.26 -7.42
CA PRO A 5 12.25 -26.97 -6.91
C PRO A 5 11.06 -26.10 -6.55
N LEU A 6 11.19 -25.32 -5.49
CA LEU A 6 10.17 -24.35 -5.14
C LEU A 6 10.15 -23.24 -6.20
N PRO A 7 8.97 -22.70 -6.53
CA PRO A 7 8.91 -21.58 -7.47
C PRO A 7 9.63 -20.37 -6.89
N PRO A 8 10.13 -19.46 -7.75
CA PRO A 8 10.68 -18.20 -7.28
C PRO A 8 9.66 -17.48 -6.40
N SER A 9 10.13 -16.74 -5.39
CA SER A 9 9.24 -16.03 -4.49
C SER A 9 8.31 -15.06 -5.23
N SER A 10 8.77 -14.55 -6.37
CA SER A 10 7.97 -13.64 -7.20
C SER A 10 6.72 -14.28 -7.79
N ASP A 11 6.70 -15.62 -7.91
CA ASP A 11 5.56 -16.35 -8.46
C ASP A 11 4.59 -16.85 -7.39
N VAL A 12 4.78 -16.42 -6.14
CA VAL A 12 3.96 -16.84 -5.02
C VAL A 12 2.87 -15.79 -4.76
N LEU A 13 1.69 -16.24 -4.36
CA LEU A 13 0.59 -15.36 -3.97
C LEU A 13 0.96 -14.56 -2.72
N LEU A 14 0.33 -13.40 -2.56
CA LEU A 14 0.56 -12.55 -1.39
C LEU A 14 0.08 -13.19 -0.09
N GLY A 15 -1.01 -13.93 -0.13
CA GLY A 15 -1.58 -14.60 1.04
C GLY A 15 -1.31 -16.09 1.03
N PRO A 16 -1.86 -16.82 2.01
CA PRO A 16 -2.75 -16.35 3.07
C PRO A 16 -2.03 -15.74 4.27
N VAL A 17 -2.80 -15.04 5.11
CA VAL A 17 -2.33 -14.46 6.38
C VAL A 17 -3.40 -14.68 7.44
N SER A 18 -3.08 -14.39 8.74
CA SER A 18 -4.02 -14.62 9.82
C SER A 18 -5.23 -13.67 9.80
N GLY A 19 -5.04 -12.44 9.31
CA GLY A 19 -6.09 -11.44 9.25
C GLY A 19 -6.52 -10.89 10.61
N LYS A 20 -5.76 -11.14 11.67
CA LYS A 20 -6.14 -10.76 13.05
C LYS A 20 -5.38 -9.56 13.61
N SER A 21 -4.39 -9.06 12.91
CA SER A 21 -3.62 -7.90 13.36
C SER A 21 -4.46 -6.62 13.35
N VAL A 22 -4.11 -5.68 14.22
CA VAL A 22 -4.71 -4.34 14.19
C VAL A 22 -3.86 -3.49 13.27
N LEU A 23 -4.35 -3.23 12.07
CA LEU A 23 -3.65 -2.43 11.07
C LEU A 23 -4.00 -0.95 11.19
N TYR A 24 -5.23 -0.67 11.60
CA TYR A 24 -5.80 0.67 11.64
C TYR A 24 -6.19 0.97 13.08
N LEU A 25 -5.45 1.90 13.71
CA LEU A 25 -5.73 2.30 15.08
C LEU A 25 -6.93 3.26 15.08
N ALA A 26 -7.87 3.04 15.99
CA ALA A 26 -9.08 3.86 16.08
C ALA A 26 -8.74 5.33 16.41
N THR A 27 -7.61 5.56 17.08
CA THR A 27 -7.16 6.88 17.50
C THR A 27 -6.24 7.55 16.49
N ALA A 28 -5.94 6.91 15.36
CA ALA A 28 -5.02 7.47 14.38
C ALA A 28 -5.61 8.70 13.71
N ASP A 29 -4.75 9.68 13.46
CA ASP A 29 -5.11 10.92 12.77
C ASP A 29 -4.48 10.86 11.38
N ALA A 30 -5.23 10.38 10.39
CA ALA A 30 -4.69 10.15 9.07
C ALA A 30 -4.19 11.44 8.38
N PRO A 31 -4.91 12.56 8.41
CA PRO A 31 -4.37 13.80 7.83
C PRO A 31 -3.02 14.19 8.42
N LYS A 32 -2.88 14.07 9.74
CA LYS A 32 -1.61 14.40 10.41
C LYS A 32 -0.51 13.43 10.00
N GLU A 33 -0.81 12.14 9.94
CA GLU A 33 0.16 11.13 9.52
C GLU A 33 0.62 11.34 8.09
N ILE A 34 -0.30 11.74 7.21
CA ILE A 34 0.04 12.05 5.82
C ILE A 34 0.98 13.27 5.76
N ASP A 35 0.67 14.34 6.52
CA ASP A 35 1.52 15.53 6.54
C ASP A 35 2.92 15.20 7.05
N GLU A 36 3.03 14.42 8.11
CA GLU A 36 4.32 13.99 8.64
C GLU A 36 5.09 13.14 7.64
N ALA A 37 4.38 12.23 6.96
CA ALA A 37 4.98 11.37 5.94
C ALA A 37 5.51 12.19 4.76
N LEU A 38 4.76 13.21 4.34
CA LEU A 38 5.19 14.08 3.23
C LEU A 38 6.46 14.85 3.59
N LYS A 39 6.55 15.36 4.82
CA LYS A 39 7.76 16.05 5.27
C LYS A 39 8.97 15.12 5.26
N LYS A 40 8.78 13.91 5.76
CA LYS A 40 9.84 12.91 5.79
C LYS A 40 10.22 12.46 4.38
N ALA A 41 9.24 12.30 3.50
CA ALA A 41 9.47 11.93 2.10
C ALA A 41 10.34 12.97 1.40
N ALA A 42 10.11 14.25 1.67
CA ALA A 42 10.88 15.33 1.08
C ALA A 42 12.35 15.27 1.51
N THR A 43 12.61 14.97 2.79
CA THR A 43 13.99 14.90 3.28
C THR A 43 14.71 13.61 2.88
N GLU A 44 13.98 12.50 2.69
CA GLU A 44 14.56 11.20 2.40
C GLU A 44 14.47 10.81 0.92
N ASN A 45 13.92 11.70 0.09
CA ASN A 45 13.72 11.44 -1.34
C ASN A 45 12.91 10.18 -1.59
N LYS A 46 11.75 10.11 -0.92
CA LYS A 46 10.83 8.98 -1.02
C LYS A 46 9.46 9.46 -1.49
N ARG A 47 8.57 8.52 -1.74
CA ARG A 47 7.16 8.79 -2.04
C ARG A 47 6.30 8.27 -0.90
N VAL A 48 5.07 8.75 -0.82
CA VAL A 48 4.12 8.32 0.20
C VAL A 48 3.15 7.33 -0.42
N LEU A 49 2.98 6.20 0.24
CA LEU A 49 2.07 5.13 -0.18
C LEU A 49 0.92 5.08 0.81
N LEU A 50 -0.28 5.43 0.35
CA LEU A 50 -1.49 5.41 1.17
C LEU A 50 -2.25 4.11 0.94
N ILE A 51 -2.61 3.43 2.02
CA ILE A 51 -3.42 2.21 1.94
C ILE A 51 -4.73 2.47 2.66
N PHE A 52 -5.80 2.58 1.88
CA PHE A 52 -7.15 2.76 2.39
C PHE A 52 -7.77 1.40 2.66
N GLY A 53 -8.26 1.20 3.86
CA GLY A 53 -8.85 -0.07 4.22
C GLY A 53 -9.40 -0.07 5.63
N ALA A 54 -9.54 -1.24 6.23
CA ALA A 54 -10.07 -1.40 7.58
C ALA A 54 -9.62 -2.73 8.18
N ASN A 55 -9.71 -2.83 9.51
CA ASN A 55 -9.30 -4.04 10.21
C ASN A 55 -10.14 -5.27 9.86
N TRP A 56 -11.41 -5.06 9.46
CA TRP A 56 -12.29 -6.17 9.07
C TRP A 56 -11.98 -6.72 7.67
N CYS A 57 -11.16 -6.04 6.89
CA CYS A 57 -10.88 -6.40 5.49
C CYS A 57 -9.73 -7.39 5.41
N TYR A 58 -10.03 -8.64 5.07
CA TYR A 58 -8.99 -9.67 4.95
C TYR A 58 -7.91 -9.31 3.91
N ASP A 59 -8.33 -8.83 2.74
CA ASP A 59 -7.38 -8.47 1.69
C ASP A 59 -6.49 -7.28 2.09
N CYS A 60 -6.95 -6.44 3.01
CA CYS A 60 -6.12 -5.38 3.57
C CYS A 60 -4.96 -5.97 4.40
N HIS A 61 -5.24 -7.03 5.16
CA HIS A 61 -4.20 -7.75 5.90
C HIS A 61 -3.21 -8.43 4.95
N VAL A 62 -3.72 -9.01 3.86
CA VAL A 62 -2.87 -9.66 2.86
C VAL A 62 -1.90 -8.64 2.25
N LEU A 63 -2.42 -7.50 1.83
CA LEU A 63 -1.58 -6.46 1.22
C LEU A 63 -0.58 -5.90 2.22
N ASP A 64 -1.02 -5.62 3.45
CA ASP A 64 -0.12 -5.09 4.48
C ASP A 64 1.04 -6.05 4.75
N HIS A 65 0.73 -7.33 4.90
CA HIS A 65 1.78 -8.33 5.12
C HIS A 65 2.79 -8.32 3.96
N ALA A 66 2.28 -8.30 2.73
CA ALA A 66 3.15 -8.32 1.54
C ALA A 66 4.04 -7.09 1.45
N LEU A 67 3.54 -5.93 1.87
CA LEU A 67 4.31 -4.68 1.86
C LEU A 67 5.43 -4.66 2.91
N HIS A 68 5.44 -5.62 3.82
CA HIS A 68 6.48 -5.75 4.85
C HIS A 68 7.33 -7.01 4.66
N ASP A 69 7.17 -7.71 3.54
CA ASP A 69 7.80 -9.01 3.34
C ASP A 69 8.62 -9.06 2.06
N GLY A 70 9.76 -9.74 2.11
CA GLY A 70 10.58 -10.02 0.94
C GLY A 70 11.03 -8.79 0.17
N ASP A 71 11.08 -8.94 -1.15
CA ASP A 71 11.53 -7.87 -2.05
C ASP A 71 10.62 -6.64 -1.98
N ALA A 72 9.31 -6.85 -1.90
CA ALA A 72 8.36 -5.74 -1.78
C ALA A 72 8.62 -4.97 -0.49
N GLY A 73 8.81 -5.66 0.64
CA GLY A 73 9.09 -5.01 1.92
C GLY A 73 10.36 -4.18 1.89
N LYS A 74 11.39 -4.70 1.20
CA LYS A 74 12.64 -3.96 1.04
C LYS A 74 12.44 -2.67 0.25
N ILE A 75 11.71 -2.74 -0.85
CA ILE A 75 11.43 -1.56 -1.67
C ILE A 75 10.64 -0.53 -0.87
N VAL A 76 9.61 -0.99 -0.13
CA VAL A 76 8.80 -0.08 0.68
C VAL A 76 9.66 0.62 1.72
N SER A 77 10.50 -0.11 2.45
CA SER A 77 11.33 0.51 3.50
C SER A 77 12.35 1.50 2.94
N GLU A 78 12.85 1.27 1.73
CA GLU A 78 13.87 2.12 1.12
C GLU A 78 13.30 3.30 0.30
N LYS A 79 12.11 3.14 -0.29
CA LYS A 79 11.60 4.08 -1.30
C LYS A 79 10.28 4.74 -0.96
N PHE A 80 9.59 4.27 0.06
CA PHE A 80 8.25 4.77 0.40
C PHE A 80 8.10 5.05 1.88
N LEU A 81 7.12 5.89 2.20
CA LEU A 81 6.58 6.02 3.55
C LEU A 81 5.13 5.57 3.48
N LEU A 82 4.80 4.57 4.28
CA LEU A 82 3.50 3.92 4.26
C LEU A 82 2.58 4.54 5.30
N VAL A 83 1.39 4.95 4.87
CA VAL A 83 0.36 5.46 5.77
C VAL A 83 -0.92 4.66 5.57
N HIS A 84 -1.46 4.12 6.65
CA HIS A 84 -2.74 3.43 6.65
C HIS A 84 -3.85 4.45 6.87
N VAL A 85 -4.86 4.46 6.00
CA VAL A 85 -6.02 5.34 6.12
C VAL A 85 -7.26 4.50 6.38
N ASP A 86 -7.81 4.59 7.58
CA ASP A 86 -8.96 3.81 8.01
C ASP A 86 -10.24 4.36 7.39
N ILE A 87 -10.99 3.53 6.68
CA ILE A 87 -12.30 3.91 6.14
C ILE A 87 -13.44 3.52 7.09
N GLY A 88 -13.15 2.84 8.20
CA GLY A 88 -14.17 2.35 9.13
C GLY A 88 -15.16 1.44 8.42
N GLU A 89 -16.43 1.76 8.55
CA GLU A 89 -17.50 1.04 7.87
C GLU A 89 -17.84 1.66 6.50
N GLY A 90 -16.95 2.48 5.97
CA GLY A 90 -17.10 3.08 4.65
C GLY A 90 -17.29 4.60 4.65
N ALA A 91 -17.27 5.22 5.82
CA ALA A 91 -17.54 6.66 5.95
C ALA A 91 -16.41 7.45 6.63
N LYS A 92 -15.47 6.77 7.27
CA LYS A 92 -14.38 7.44 7.97
C LYS A 92 -13.38 7.99 6.96
N ASN A 93 -12.82 9.18 7.23
CA ASN A 93 -11.84 9.83 6.37
C ASN A 93 -12.40 10.17 4.98
N GLY A 94 -13.69 10.52 4.90
CA GLY A 94 -14.35 10.81 3.63
C GLY A 94 -13.67 11.90 2.81
N GLU A 95 -13.09 12.91 3.46
CA GLU A 95 -12.36 13.95 2.77
C GLU A 95 -11.14 13.41 2.03
N LEU A 96 -10.39 12.50 2.67
CA LEU A 96 -9.22 11.90 2.05
C LEU A 96 -9.62 10.95 0.92
N ILE A 97 -10.70 10.20 1.12
CA ILE A 97 -11.25 9.32 0.09
C ILE A 97 -11.55 10.13 -1.18
N SER A 98 -12.20 11.28 -1.01
CA SER A 98 -12.54 12.16 -2.11
C SER A 98 -11.30 12.81 -2.72
N ARG A 99 -10.42 13.34 -1.87
CA ARG A 99 -9.20 14.05 -2.32
C ARG A 99 -8.31 13.17 -3.19
N TYR A 100 -8.14 11.92 -2.81
CA TYR A 100 -7.26 11.00 -3.53
C TYR A 100 -7.99 10.08 -4.49
N LYS A 101 -9.25 10.39 -4.79
CA LYS A 101 -10.06 9.70 -5.81
C LYS A 101 -10.16 8.19 -5.56
N ILE A 102 -10.39 7.82 -4.31
CA ILE A 102 -10.47 6.42 -3.92
C ILE A 102 -11.86 5.87 -4.28
N PRO A 103 -11.93 4.83 -5.13
CA PRO A 103 -13.22 4.28 -5.55
C PRO A 103 -13.71 3.23 -4.57
N LEU A 104 -14.33 3.64 -3.47
CA LEU A 104 -14.81 2.67 -2.46
C LEU A 104 -15.78 1.64 -3.04
N ASP A 105 -16.54 2.00 -4.07
CA ASP A 105 -17.44 1.07 -4.74
C ASP A 105 -16.70 -0.07 -5.45
N LYS A 106 -15.42 0.10 -5.71
CA LYS A 106 -14.57 -0.95 -6.29
C LYS A 106 -13.92 -1.83 -5.22
N GLY A 107 -14.13 -1.50 -3.93
CA GLY A 107 -13.62 -2.29 -2.82
C GLY A 107 -12.31 -1.80 -2.23
N VAL A 108 -11.93 -2.42 -1.12
CA VAL A 108 -10.67 -2.18 -0.44
C VAL A 108 -9.89 -3.48 -0.32
N PRO A 109 -8.55 -3.44 -0.19
CA PRO A 109 -7.74 -2.24 -0.04
C PRO A 109 -7.67 -1.42 -1.32
N ALA A 110 -7.57 -0.11 -1.17
CA ALA A 110 -7.34 0.81 -2.26
C ALA A 110 -6.04 1.57 -1.98
N VAL A 111 -5.29 1.86 -3.04
CA VAL A 111 -3.93 2.37 -2.92
C VAL A 111 -3.79 3.70 -3.65
N ALA A 112 -3.07 4.62 -3.03
CA ALA A 112 -2.69 5.88 -3.69
C ALA A 112 -1.20 6.13 -3.47
N VAL A 113 -0.54 6.74 -4.45
CA VAL A 113 0.86 7.13 -4.35
C VAL A 113 0.94 8.65 -4.50
N LEU A 114 1.63 9.30 -3.57
CA LEU A 114 1.86 10.73 -3.59
C LEU A 114 3.35 11.01 -3.78
N ASP A 115 3.69 12.10 -4.48
CA ASP A 115 5.06 12.57 -4.45
C ASP A 115 5.30 13.35 -3.13
N ALA A 116 6.52 13.80 -2.91
CA ALA A 116 6.88 14.49 -1.66
C ALA A 116 6.19 15.86 -1.51
N ASN A 117 5.60 16.38 -2.57
CA ASN A 117 4.84 17.63 -2.53
C ASN A 117 3.35 17.39 -2.28
N GLY A 118 2.95 16.13 -2.13
CA GLY A 118 1.55 15.78 -1.90
C GLY A 118 0.74 15.60 -3.18
N LYS A 119 1.39 15.66 -4.34
CA LYS A 119 0.69 15.46 -5.61
C LYS A 119 0.31 13.99 -5.79
N LEU A 120 -0.94 13.75 -6.17
CA LEU A 120 -1.41 12.39 -6.45
C LEU A 120 -0.81 11.90 -7.76
N LEU A 121 0.01 10.85 -7.70
CA LEU A 121 0.61 10.24 -8.87
C LEU A 121 -0.17 9.05 -9.38
N TYR A 122 -0.81 8.30 -8.46
CA TYR A 122 -1.55 7.10 -8.78
C TYR A 122 -2.67 6.89 -7.78
N SER A 123 -3.81 6.44 -8.25
CA SER A 123 -4.91 5.96 -7.42
C SER A 123 -5.47 4.71 -8.08
N SER A 124 -5.80 3.68 -7.26
CA SER A 124 -6.29 2.40 -7.78
C SER A 124 -7.75 2.51 -8.24
N GLY A 125 -7.98 3.29 -9.32
CA GLY A 125 -9.30 3.65 -9.82
C GLY A 125 -10.17 2.49 -10.29
N GLU A 126 -9.57 1.35 -10.63
CA GLU A 126 -10.30 0.16 -11.11
C GLU A 126 -10.36 -0.96 -10.07
N GLY A 127 -10.01 -0.65 -8.81
CA GLY A 127 -10.02 -1.67 -7.76
C GLY A 127 -8.92 -2.70 -7.90
N GLU A 128 -7.77 -2.29 -8.40
CA GLU A 128 -6.66 -3.21 -8.75
C GLU A 128 -6.15 -4.02 -7.57
N PHE A 129 -6.32 -3.53 -6.33
CA PHE A 129 -5.83 -4.20 -5.13
C PHE A 129 -6.93 -4.85 -4.29
N GLU A 130 -8.19 -4.73 -4.71
CA GLU A 130 -9.34 -5.23 -3.94
C GLU A 130 -9.24 -6.73 -3.67
N ALA A 131 -8.75 -7.49 -4.62
CA ALA A 131 -8.56 -8.94 -4.45
C ALA A 131 -7.09 -9.27 -4.22
N ALA A 132 -6.45 -8.63 -3.23
CA ALA A 132 -5.03 -8.81 -2.97
C ALA A 132 -4.65 -10.27 -2.75
N ARG A 133 -5.54 -11.09 -2.16
CA ARG A 133 -5.28 -12.53 -1.96
C ARG A 133 -5.03 -13.29 -3.26
N LYS A 134 -5.44 -12.73 -4.40
CA LYS A 134 -5.25 -13.35 -5.72
C LYS A 134 -4.04 -12.79 -6.46
N MET A 135 -3.38 -11.79 -5.91
CA MET A 135 -2.19 -11.20 -6.52
C MET A 135 -0.95 -12.03 -6.22
N MET A 136 0.02 -11.98 -7.12
CA MET A 136 1.32 -12.61 -6.91
C MET A 136 2.32 -11.58 -6.41
N LYS A 137 3.35 -12.04 -5.71
CA LYS A 137 4.41 -11.16 -5.20
C LYS A 137 5.07 -10.35 -6.31
N LYS A 138 5.24 -10.95 -7.49
CA LYS A 138 5.83 -10.23 -8.63
C LYS A 138 5.00 -9.03 -9.06
N ASP A 139 3.68 -9.14 -8.96
CA ASP A 139 2.80 -8.03 -9.36
C ASP A 139 3.00 -6.83 -8.46
N LEU A 140 3.15 -7.08 -7.16
CA LEU A 140 3.38 -6.02 -6.19
C LEU A 140 4.75 -5.38 -6.38
N VAL A 141 5.78 -6.19 -6.62
CA VAL A 141 7.13 -5.67 -6.85
C VAL A 141 7.16 -4.79 -8.11
N VAL A 142 6.52 -5.23 -9.20
CA VAL A 142 6.44 -4.44 -10.43
C VAL A 142 5.75 -3.10 -10.17
N PHE A 143 4.65 -3.12 -9.42
CA PHE A 143 3.94 -1.89 -9.06
C PHE A 143 4.84 -0.94 -8.28
N LEU A 144 5.51 -1.44 -7.25
CA LEU A 144 6.36 -0.60 -6.40
C LEU A 144 7.53 -0.01 -7.17
N ARG A 145 8.17 -0.81 -8.03
CA ARG A 145 9.28 -0.30 -8.86
C ARG A 145 8.81 0.77 -9.84
N ARG A 146 7.62 0.63 -10.34
CA ARG A 146 7.05 1.62 -11.26
C ARG A 146 6.83 2.97 -10.56
N TRP A 147 6.42 2.96 -9.31
CA TRP A 147 6.03 4.18 -8.59
C TRP A 147 7.06 4.71 -7.61
N GLN A 148 8.19 4.04 -7.44
CA GLN A 148 9.27 4.56 -6.61
C GLN A 148 9.96 5.73 -7.30
N VAL A 149 10.67 6.55 -6.51
CA VAL A 149 11.51 7.61 -7.09
C VAL A 149 12.62 6.95 -7.88
N GLU A 150 12.82 7.40 -9.12
CA GLU A 150 13.87 6.85 -9.97
C GLU A 150 15.25 7.29 -9.48
N SER A 151 16.24 6.39 -9.65
CA SER A 151 17.63 6.70 -9.34
C SER A 151 18.10 7.85 -10.22
N GLY A 152 18.72 8.85 -9.58
CA GLY A 152 19.23 10.00 -10.30
C GLY A 152 18.19 11.08 -10.58
N THR A 153 16.92 10.85 -10.26
CA THR A 153 15.87 11.85 -10.43
C THR A 153 15.99 12.91 -9.35
N THR A 154 15.97 14.18 -9.75
CA THR A 154 15.96 15.32 -8.84
C THR A 154 14.51 15.80 -8.70
N ARG A 155 14.11 16.07 -7.49
CA ARG A 155 12.73 16.48 -7.20
C ARG A 155 12.65 17.96 -6.95
#